data_c35b1bb5370cf819b547dd7c88ca5e5d
#
_entry.id   c35b1bb5370cf819b547dd7c88ca5e5d
#
_cell.length_a   1.000
_cell.length_b   1.000
_cell.length_c   1.000
_cell.angle_alpha   90.00
_cell.angle_beta   90.00
_cell.angle_gamma   90.00
#
_symmetry.space_group_name_H-M   'P 1'
#
loop_
_entity.id
_entity.type
_entity.pdbx_description
1 polymer ?
#
loop_
_entity_poly.entity_id
_entity_poly.type
_entity_poly.pdbx_seq_one_letter_code
_entity_poly.pdbx_strand_id
1 'polypeptide(L)'
;MTRAISEAETKAPTQANRKPSIFFWMGLAFGVALALAAAVLALKGSQNGLVPALRLTARWSFLLFWVAYSGGATAQLFGPAFKPLAARGREFGLAYAAAMLIHLGLVVWLFQISVRPPLSGRPFVFFSIGMIWTYLLALFSFGGLTKVLGTRGWPRLRIVAMNYILFAFALDFVPATFRGIAHYGVWLQYAPFAAMCIAAPLLVLAATARRRLEPGYDRIRFGPVPQLMK
;
A
#
# COMPACT_ATOMS: atom_id res chain seq x y z
N MET A 1 -19.02 -60.84 16.96
CA MET A 1 -19.95 -59.78 16.49
C MET A 1 -19.77 -58.55 17.37
N THR A 2 -18.49 -58.00 17.52
CA THR A 2 -18.17 -56.93 18.46
C THR A 2 -16.91 -56.17 18.01
N ARG A 3 -16.86 -55.75 16.74
CA ARG A 3 -15.68 -54.99 16.24
C ARG A 3 -15.99 -53.89 15.21
N ALA A 4 -17.22 -53.40 15.18
CA ALA A 4 -17.66 -52.43 14.14
C ALA A 4 -18.18 -51.10 14.72
N ILE A 5 -17.92 -50.74 15.97
CA ILE A 5 -18.48 -49.52 16.61
C ILE A 5 -17.38 -48.51 17.04
N SER A 6 -16.12 -48.70 16.66
CA SER A 6 -15.05 -47.80 17.12
C SER A 6 -14.46 -46.85 16.09
N GLU A 7 -14.98 -46.73 14.89
CA GLU A 7 -14.41 -45.85 13.85
C GLU A 7 -15.30 -44.67 13.47
N ALA A 8 -16.36 -44.40 14.24
CA ALA A 8 -17.19 -43.18 14.03
C ALA A 8 -16.75 -42.02 14.92
N GLU A 9 -15.49 -42.02 15.38
CA GLU A 9 -14.92 -40.94 16.18
C GLU A 9 -14.52 -39.78 15.28
N THR A 10 -15.50 -38.89 15.08
CA THR A 10 -15.33 -37.43 15.11
C THR A 10 -14.12 -36.87 14.39
N LYS A 11 -14.14 -36.87 13.05
CA LYS A 11 -13.47 -35.83 12.30
C LYS A 11 -14.23 -34.52 12.49
N ALA A 12 -13.95 -33.85 13.61
CA ALA A 12 -14.31 -32.44 13.75
C ALA A 12 -13.77 -31.70 12.51
N PRO A 13 -14.61 -30.90 11.82
CA PRO A 13 -14.12 -30.16 10.65
C PRO A 13 -13.01 -29.24 11.15
N THR A 14 -11.78 -29.56 10.78
CA THR A 14 -10.64 -28.67 10.94
C THR A 14 -11.08 -27.34 10.38
N GLN A 15 -11.28 -26.34 11.25
CA GLN A 15 -11.56 -24.97 10.83
C GLN A 15 -10.40 -24.56 9.93
N ALA A 16 -10.61 -24.75 8.63
CA ALA A 16 -9.69 -24.32 7.60
C ALA A 16 -9.46 -22.83 7.87
N ASN A 17 -8.25 -22.49 8.27
CA ASN A 17 -7.80 -21.12 8.54
C ASN A 17 -7.92 -20.33 7.22
N ARG A 18 -9.17 -19.89 6.92
CA ARG A 18 -9.49 -19.16 5.69
C ARG A 18 -8.71 -17.85 5.74
N LYS A 19 -7.65 -17.79 4.96
CA LYS A 19 -6.94 -16.52 4.75
C LYS A 19 -7.97 -15.47 4.32
N PRO A 20 -8.02 -14.32 4.98
CA PRO A 20 -8.96 -13.26 4.64
C PRO A 20 -8.83 -12.93 3.15
N SER A 21 -9.96 -12.81 2.48
CA SER A 21 -9.99 -12.55 1.04
C SER A 21 -9.41 -11.17 0.74
N ILE A 22 -8.91 -10.96 -0.47
CA ILE A 22 -8.42 -9.65 -0.95
C ILE A 22 -9.49 -8.56 -0.73
N PHE A 23 -10.76 -8.90 -0.99
CA PHE A 23 -11.89 -7.99 -0.78
C PHE A 23 -12.06 -7.56 0.67
N PHE A 24 -11.75 -8.42 1.64
CA PHE A 24 -11.76 -8.04 3.05
C PHE A 24 -10.74 -6.92 3.34
N TRP A 25 -9.51 -7.05 2.85
CA TRP A 25 -8.47 -6.03 3.04
C TRP A 25 -8.80 -4.73 2.34
N MET A 26 -9.37 -4.79 1.15
CA MET A 26 -9.84 -3.61 0.41
C MET A 26 -10.98 -2.92 1.14
N GLY A 27 -12.00 -3.69 1.58
CA GLY A 27 -13.14 -3.16 2.31
C GLY A 27 -12.73 -2.54 3.65
N LEU A 28 -11.81 -3.18 4.38
CA LEU A 28 -11.26 -2.66 5.63
C LEU A 28 -10.53 -1.33 5.40
N ALA A 29 -9.64 -1.28 4.40
CA ALA A 29 -8.87 -0.07 4.12
C ALA A 29 -9.76 1.09 3.65
N PHE A 30 -10.74 0.81 2.80
CA PHE A 30 -11.77 1.76 2.37
C PHE A 30 -12.61 2.26 3.55
N GLY A 31 -13.12 1.34 4.39
CA GLY A 31 -13.93 1.67 5.56
C GLY A 31 -13.17 2.53 6.57
N VAL A 32 -11.89 2.24 6.83
CA VAL A 32 -11.04 3.07 7.68
C VAL A 32 -10.84 4.46 7.07
N ALA A 33 -10.54 4.56 5.77
CA ALA A 33 -10.40 5.85 5.10
C ALA A 33 -11.68 6.68 5.17
N LEU A 34 -12.83 6.03 4.96
CA LEU A 34 -14.15 6.67 5.07
C LEU A 34 -14.43 7.14 6.49
N ALA A 35 -14.18 6.29 7.49
CA ALA A 35 -14.39 6.63 8.90
C ALA A 35 -13.50 7.80 9.34
N LEU A 36 -12.23 7.83 8.92
CA LEU A 36 -11.31 8.93 9.18
C LEU A 36 -11.80 10.25 8.55
N ALA A 37 -12.26 10.20 7.30
CA ALA A 37 -12.81 11.36 6.61
C ALA A 37 -14.07 11.87 7.30
N ALA A 38 -15.02 10.96 7.59
CA ALA A 38 -16.30 11.28 8.23
C ALA A 38 -16.08 11.88 9.63
N ALA A 39 -15.20 11.31 10.44
CA ALA A 39 -14.87 11.81 11.77
C ALA A 39 -14.34 13.25 11.73
N VAL A 40 -13.39 13.54 10.82
CA VAL A 40 -12.84 14.90 10.69
C VAL A 40 -13.91 15.90 10.23
N LEU A 41 -14.74 15.50 9.25
CA LEU A 41 -15.81 16.35 8.73
C LEU A 41 -16.89 16.60 9.79
N ALA A 42 -17.25 15.60 10.59
CA ALA A 42 -18.20 15.76 11.69
C ALA A 42 -17.69 16.70 12.78
N LEU A 43 -16.39 16.62 13.13
CA LEU A 43 -15.80 17.44 14.18
C LEU A 43 -15.52 18.90 13.76
N LYS A 44 -15.19 19.16 12.50
CA LYS A 44 -14.74 20.47 12.00
C LYS A 44 -15.73 21.15 11.05
N GLY A 45 -16.80 20.46 10.68
CA GLY A 45 -17.73 20.88 9.63
C GLY A 45 -17.16 20.69 8.22
N SER A 46 -18.03 20.73 7.22
CA SER A 46 -17.66 20.44 5.82
C SER A 46 -16.63 21.41 5.25
N GLN A 47 -16.73 22.70 5.55
CA GLN A 47 -15.82 23.72 5.01
C GLN A 47 -14.42 23.64 5.62
N ASN A 48 -14.34 23.55 6.96
CA ASN A 48 -13.05 23.55 7.68
C ASN A 48 -12.44 22.15 7.81
N GLY A 49 -13.23 21.10 7.64
CA GLY A 49 -12.83 19.71 7.79
C GLY A 49 -12.25 19.08 6.52
N LEU A 50 -12.55 19.61 5.33
CA LEU A 50 -12.19 18.96 4.06
C LEU A 50 -10.68 18.84 3.84
N VAL A 51 -9.91 19.90 4.05
CA VAL A 51 -8.45 19.88 3.92
C VAL A 51 -7.80 18.96 4.96
N PRO A 52 -8.14 19.01 6.25
CA PRO A 52 -7.66 18.01 7.22
C PRO A 52 -8.05 16.57 6.88
N ALA A 53 -9.26 16.32 6.38
CA ALA A 53 -9.70 15.00 5.95
C ALA A 53 -8.86 14.48 4.77
N LEU A 54 -8.57 15.33 3.77
CA LEU A 54 -7.67 15.03 2.66
C LEU A 54 -6.27 14.65 3.16
N ARG A 55 -5.70 15.42 4.09
CA ARG A 55 -4.38 15.12 4.65
C ARG A 55 -4.35 13.79 5.38
N LEU A 56 -5.41 13.48 6.15
CA LEU A 56 -5.47 12.25 6.93
C LEU A 56 -5.66 11.02 6.04
N THR A 57 -6.54 11.10 5.04
CA THR A 57 -6.76 10.02 4.07
C THR A 57 -5.54 9.78 3.18
N ALA A 58 -4.81 10.82 2.79
CA ALA A 58 -3.54 10.68 2.07
C ALA A 58 -2.49 9.92 2.89
N ARG A 59 -2.35 10.26 4.18
CA ARG A 59 -1.42 9.58 5.10
C ARG A 59 -1.78 8.12 5.30
N TRP A 60 -3.06 7.81 5.50
CA TRP A 60 -3.54 6.44 5.61
C TRP A 60 -3.22 5.63 4.35
N SER A 61 -3.55 6.18 3.19
CA SER A 61 -3.24 5.55 1.90
C SER A 61 -1.74 5.35 1.71
N PHE A 62 -0.92 6.34 2.09
CA PHE A 62 0.52 6.23 2.02
C PHE A 62 1.08 5.10 2.90
N LEU A 63 0.57 4.89 4.11
CA LEU A 63 1.01 3.79 4.97
C LEU A 63 0.77 2.42 4.31
N LEU A 64 -0.39 2.22 3.70
CA LEU A 64 -0.71 1.00 2.96
C LEU A 64 0.21 0.81 1.74
N PHE A 65 0.42 1.90 1.00
CA PHE A 65 1.35 1.92 -0.13
C PHE A 65 2.78 1.60 0.30
N TRP A 66 3.25 2.20 1.39
CA TRP A 66 4.60 2.00 1.92
C TRP A 66 4.85 0.53 2.25
N VAL A 67 3.90 -0.14 2.90
CA VAL A 67 3.98 -1.58 3.18
C VAL A 67 4.02 -2.40 1.89
N ALA A 68 3.18 -2.06 0.90
CA ALA A 68 3.17 -2.73 -0.40
C ALA A 68 4.50 -2.57 -1.17
N TYR A 69 5.13 -1.38 -1.04
CA TYR A 69 6.38 -1.04 -1.71
C TYR A 69 7.59 -1.69 -1.03
N SER A 70 7.73 -1.51 0.29
CA SER A 70 8.93 -1.85 1.06
C SER A 70 8.85 -3.20 1.77
N GLY A 71 7.66 -3.80 1.94
CA GLY A 71 7.45 -5.00 2.76
C GLY A 71 8.32 -6.20 2.37
N GLY A 72 8.56 -6.39 1.07
CA GLY A 72 9.47 -7.42 0.57
C GLY A 72 10.93 -7.18 0.97
N ALA A 73 11.40 -5.94 0.83
CA ALA A 73 12.74 -5.53 1.21
C ALA A 73 12.94 -5.61 2.74
N THR A 74 11.95 -5.17 3.50
CA THR A 74 11.95 -5.24 4.97
C THR A 74 12.06 -6.69 5.45
N ALA A 75 11.28 -7.60 4.88
CA ALA A 75 11.36 -9.02 5.23
C ALA A 75 12.73 -9.65 4.91
N GLN A 76 13.33 -9.21 3.81
CA GLN A 76 14.65 -9.69 3.41
C GLN A 76 15.77 -9.18 4.33
N LEU A 77 15.71 -7.91 4.74
CA LEU A 77 16.76 -7.29 5.56
C LEU A 77 16.63 -7.68 7.04
N PHE A 78 15.42 -7.66 7.59
CA PHE A 78 15.18 -7.81 9.02
C PHE A 78 14.68 -9.20 9.43
N GLY A 79 14.33 -10.06 8.46
CA GLY A 79 14.14 -11.48 8.71
C GLY A 79 12.71 -11.96 8.82
N PRO A 80 12.53 -13.16 9.45
CA PRO A 80 11.28 -13.93 9.36
C PRO A 80 10.05 -13.25 9.93
N ALA A 81 10.23 -12.39 10.94
CA ALA A 81 9.13 -11.64 11.58
C ALA A 81 8.34 -10.77 10.55
N PHE A 82 9.00 -10.31 9.50
CA PHE A 82 8.40 -9.48 8.46
C PHE A 82 7.91 -10.25 7.22
N LYS A 83 8.07 -11.59 7.20
CA LYS A 83 7.54 -12.43 6.10
C LYS A 83 6.06 -12.21 5.80
N PRO A 84 5.16 -12.04 6.80
CA PRO A 84 3.74 -11.77 6.52
C PRO A 84 3.50 -10.51 5.70
N LEU A 85 4.32 -9.46 5.86
CA LEU A 85 4.22 -8.23 5.07
C LEU A 85 4.61 -8.48 3.61
N ALA A 86 5.70 -9.21 3.38
CA ALA A 86 6.13 -9.59 2.04
C ALA A 86 5.10 -10.46 1.32
N ALA A 87 4.52 -11.43 2.02
CA ALA A 87 3.53 -12.35 1.47
C ALA A 87 2.22 -11.63 1.06
N ARG A 88 1.89 -10.53 1.73
CA ARG A 88 0.66 -9.76 1.52
C ARG A 88 0.85 -8.47 0.72
N GLY A 89 1.98 -8.29 0.07
CA GLY A 89 2.26 -7.06 -0.69
C GLY A 89 1.19 -6.72 -1.75
N ARG A 90 0.58 -7.73 -2.39
CA ARG A 90 -0.54 -7.55 -3.32
C ARG A 90 -1.79 -7.05 -2.61
N GLU A 91 -2.12 -7.62 -1.45
CA GLU A 91 -3.29 -7.25 -0.65
C GLU A 91 -3.17 -5.81 -0.17
N PHE A 92 -2.00 -5.39 0.32
CA PHE A 92 -1.72 -4.01 0.71
C PHE A 92 -1.78 -3.04 -0.48
N GLY A 93 -1.29 -3.43 -1.66
CA GLY A 93 -1.38 -2.60 -2.86
C GLY A 93 -2.83 -2.35 -3.29
N LEU A 94 -3.68 -3.37 -3.23
CA LEU A 94 -5.11 -3.25 -3.54
C LEU A 94 -5.87 -2.50 -2.43
N ALA A 95 -5.51 -2.70 -1.16
CA ALA A 95 -6.03 -1.95 -0.03
C ALA A 95 -5.70 -0.45 -0.16
N TYR A 96 -4.47 -0.12 -0.57
CA TYR A 96 -4.06 1.25 -0.91
C TYR A 96 -4.97 1.86 -1.98
N ALA A 97 -5.18 1.15 -3.10
CA ALA A 97 -6.02 1.65 -4.18
C ALA A 97 -7.47 1.87 -3.73
N ALA A 98 -8.01 0.99 -2.86
CA ALA A 98 -9.33 1.14 -2.29
C ALA A 98 -9.44 2.34 -1.34
N ALA A 99 -8.46 2.55 -0.45
CA ALA A 99 -8.42 3.72 0.43
C ALA A 99 -8.29 5.03 -0.37
N MET A 100 -7.54 5.00 -1.48
CA MET A 100 -7.32 6.14 -2.35
C MET A 100 -8.60 6.60 -3.08
N LEU A 101 -9.65 5.75 -3.21
CA LEU A 101 -10.96 6.16 -3.73
C LEU A 101 -11.61 7.23 -2.83
N ILE A 102 -11.52 7.07 -1.51
CA ILE A 102 -12.06 8.08 -0.58
C ILE A 102 -11.30 9.39 -0.71
N HIS A 103 -9.96 9.31 -0.78
CA HIS A 103 -9.14 10.51 -1.00
C HIS A 103 -9.50 11.21 -2.31
N LEU A 104 -9.64 10.47 -3.41
CA LEU A 104 -10.06 11.01 -4.70
C LEU A 104 -11.45 11.65 -4.64
N GLY A 105 -12.42 11.01 -3.96
CA GLY A 105 -13.74 11.58 -3.73
C GLY A 105 -13.70 12.93 -3.02
N LEU A 106 -12.85 13.04 -1.97
CA LEU A 106 -12.64 14.31 -1.26
C LEU A 106 -11.94 15.36 -2.15
N VAL A 107 -11.00 14.95 -3.00
CA VAL A 107 -10.36 15.85 -3.99
C VAL A 107 -11.40 16.38 -4.97
N VAL A 108 -12.23 15.52 -5.54
CA VAL A 108 -13.33 15.92 -6.46
C VAL A 108 -14.26 16.89 -5.74
N TRP A 109 -14.66 16.60 -4.50
CA TRP A 109 -15.48 17.51 -3.72
C TRP A 109 -14.80 18.87 -3.52
N LEU A 110 -13.50 18.89 -3.19
CA LEU A 110 -12.75 20.15 -3.06
C LEU A 110 -12.77 20.96 -4.35
N PHE A 111 -12.62 20.31 -5.52
CA PHE A 111 -12.72 21.01 -6.81
C PHE A 111 -14.10 21.61 -7.07
N GLN A 112 -15.18 20.94 -6.65
CA GLN A 112 -16.55 21.41 -6.84
C GLN A 112 -16.88 22.67 -6.01
N ILE A 113 -16.35 22.76 -4.79
CA ILE A 113 -16.65 23.89 -3.90
C ILE A 113 -15.65 25.03 -4.01
N SER A 114 -14.52 24.82 -4.65
CA SER A 114 -13.47 25.84 -4.74
C SER A 114 -13.74 26.81 -5.90
N VAL A 115 -13.75 28.11 -5.58
CA VAL A 115 -13.87 29.18 -6.60
C VAL A 115 -12.69 29.16 -7.59
N ARG A 116 -11.51 28.78 -7.11
CA ARG A 116 -10.31 28.58 -7.95
C ARG A 116 -9.85 27.14 -7.85
N PRO A 117 -9.39 26.54 -8.96
CA PRO A 117 -8.87 25.17 -8.92
C PRO A 117 -7.79 25.05 -7.83
N PRO A 118 -7.94 24.18 -6.84
CA PRO A 118 -6.97 24.03 -5.74
C PRO A 118 -5.64 23.48 -6.23
N LEU A 119 -5.65 22.81 -7.38
CA LEU A 119 -4.47 22.28 -8.06
C LEU A 119 -4.66 22.52 -9.56
N SER A 120 -3.69 23.17 -10.22
CA SER A 120 -3.75 23.49 -11.64
C SER A 120 -2.38 23.33 -12.31
N GLY A 121 -2.38 23.29 -13.64
CA GLY A 121 -1.15 23.21 -14.42
C GLY A 121 -0.34 21.94 -14.20
N ARG A 122 0.98 22.05 -14.15
CA ARG A 122 1.91 20.91 -14.03
C ARG A 122 1.66 20.02 -12.79
N PRO A 123 1.42 20.55 -11.57
CA PRO A 123 1.11 19.70 -10.42
C PRO A 123 -0.15 18.86 -10.61
N PHE A 124 -1.21 19.42 -11.19
CA PHE A 124 -2.44 18.68 -11.48
C PHE A 124 -2.17 17.48 -12.39
N VAL A 125 -1.48 17.69 -13.52
CA VAL A 125 -1.13 16.63 -14.47
C VAL A 125 -0.27 15.55 -13.77
N PHE A 126 0.71 15.98 -13.00
CA PHE A 126 1.61 15.07 -12.29
C PHE A 126 0.87 14.14 -11.31
N PHE A 127 0.02 14.68 -10.44
CA PHE A 127 -0.74 13.86 -9.50
C PHE A 127 -1.80 13.01 -10.20
N SER A 128 -2.41 13.49 -11.29
CA SER A 128 -3.35 12.71 -12.11
C SER A 128 -2.68 11.48 -12.72
N ILE A 129 -1.45 11.59 -13.20
CA ILE A 129 -0.67 10.44 -13.69
C ILE A 129 -0.42 9.44 -12.55
N GLY A 130 -0.12 9.90 -11.33
CA GLY A 130 0.02 9.04 -10.15
C GLY A 130 -1.26 8.25 -9.85
N MET A 131 -2.43 8.89 -9.99
CA MET A 131 -3.72 8.22 -9.84
C MET A 131 -3.96 7.17 -10.94
N ILE A 132 -3.64 7.50 -12.19
CA ILE A 132 -3.70 6.56 -13.31
C ILE A 132 -2.83 5.32 -13.02
N TRP A 133 -1.58 5.51 -12.59
CA TRP A 133 -0.70 4.40 -12.20
C TRP A 133 -1.28 3.55 -11.08
N THR A 134 -1.89 4.17 -10.08
CA THR A 134 -2.53 3.47 -8.95
C THR A 134 -3.61 2.52 -9.43
N TYR A 135 -4.55 3.01 -10.24
CA TYR A 135 -5.66 2.18 -10.71
C TYR A 135 -5.26 1.21 -11.82
N LEU A 136 -4.28 1.55 -12.64
CA LEU A 136 -3.70 0.64 -13.61
C LEU A 136 -3.06 -0.58 -12.90
N LEU A 137 -2.25 -0.35 -11.86
CA LEU A 137 -1.67 -1.43 -11.06
C LEU A 137 -2.74 -2.28 -10.37
N ALA A 138 -3.79 -1.65 -9.82
CA ALA A 138 -4.90 -2.34 -9.21
C ALA A 138 -5.63 -3.22 -10.22
N LEU A 139 -5.98 -2.69 -11.39
CA LEU A 139 -6.66 -3.40 -12.47
C LEU A 139 -5.86 -4.63 -12.93
N PHE A 140 -4.57 -4.45 -13.21
CA PHE A 140 -3.71 -5.57 -13.61
C PHE A 140 -3.53 -6.60 -12.49
N SER A 141 -3.65 -6.20 -11.23
CA SER A 141 -3.56 -7.12 -10.09
C SER A 141 -4.81 -7.99 -9.92
N PHE A 142 -6.00 -7.57 -10.38
CA PHE A 142 -7.25 -8.31 -10.18
C PHE A 142 -7.40 -9.52 -11.09
N GLY A 143 -7.23 -9.39 -12.36
CA GLY A 143 -7.81 -10.31 -13.34
C GLY A 143 -6.84 -11.31 -13.98
N GLY A 144 -5.63 -11.52 -13.43
CA GLY A 144 -4.65 -12.31 -14.18
C GLY A 144 -4.17 -11.62 -15.46
N LEU A 145 -4.55 -10.35 -15.66
CA LEU A 145 -4.08 -9.47 -16.74
C LEU A 145 -2.55 -9.31 -16.74
N THR A 146 -1.90 -9.66 -15.63
CA THR A 146 -0.44 -9.81 -15.56
C THR A 146 0.12 -10.75 -16.62
N LYS A 147 -0.67 -11.75 -17.05
CA LYS A 147 -0.30 -12.66 -18.14
C LYS A 147 -0.19 -11.94 -19.49
N VAL A 148 -0.99 -10.90 -19.72
CA VAL A 148 -0.98 -10.10 -20.97
C VAL A 148 0.36 -9.38 -21.12
N LEU A 149 0.92 -8.86 -20.04
CA LEU A 149 2.21 -8.17 -20.04
C LEU A 149 3.42 -9.14 -20.01
N GLY A 150 3.15 -10.42 -19.78
CA GLY A 150 4.17 -11.45 -19.69
C GLY A 150 5.09 -11.31 -18.47
N THR A 151 6.03 -12.26 -18.37
CA THR A 151 6.94 -12.39 -17.21
C THR A 151 7.93 -11.23 -17.07
N ARG A 152 8.24 -10.52 -18.15
CA ARG A 152 9.17 -9.37 -18.15
C ARG A 152 8.48 -8.03 -18.09
N GLY A 153 7.29 -7.90 -18.69
CA GLY A 153 6.58 -6.63 -18.79
C GLY A 153 5.97 -6.21 -17.44
N TRP A 154 5.29 -7.12 -16.76
CA TRP A 154 4.65 -6.82 -15.48
C TRP A 154 5.62 -6.29 -14.40
N PRO A 155 6.77 -6.94 -14.13
CA PRO A 155 7.71 -6.42 -13.13
C PRO A 155 8.24 -5.02 -13.46
N ARG A 156 8.51 -4.74 -14.75
CA ARG A 156 8.99 -3.42 -15.18
C ARG A 156 7.93 -2.34 -14.99
N LEU A 157 6.69 -2.60 -15.44
CA LEU A 157 5.56 -1.70 -15.24
C LEU A 157 5.36 -1.39 -13.76
N ARG A 158 5.35 -2.43 -12.91
CA ARG A 158 5.21 -2.29 -11.47
C ARG A 158 6.30 -1.42 -10.86
N ILE A 159 7.57 -1.64 -11.23
CA ILE A 159 8.69 -0.84 -10.72
C ILE A 159 8.50 0.63 -11.10
N VAL A 160 8.22 0.94 -12.37
CA VAL A 160 8.04 2.31 -12.84
C VAL A 160 6.87 2.97 -12.11
N ALA A 161 5.72 2.33 -12.09
CA ALA A 161 4.51 2.89 -11.48
C ALA A 161 4.67 3.10 -9.96
N MET A 162 5.24 2.13 -9.23
CA MET A 162 5.42 2.26 -7.79
C MET A 162 6.44 3.33 -7.43
N ASN A 163 7.53 3.48 -8.20
CA ASN A 163 8.48 4.58 -7.98
C ASN A 163 7.87 5.94 -8.31
N TYR A 164 7.04 6.04 -9.34
CA TYR A 164 6.31 7.26 -9.65
C TYR A 164 5.36 7.68 -8.52
N ILE A 165 4.58 6.73 -8.01
CA ILE A 165 3.66 6.97 -6.90
C ILE A 165 4.44 7.39 -5.64
N LEU A 166 5.55 6.71 -5.32
CA LEU A 166 6.41 7.09 -4.21
C LEU A 166 6.94 8.51 -4.35
N PHE A 167 7.37 8.88 -5.56
CA PHE A 167 7.86 10.24 -5.85
C PHE A 167 6.74 11.27 -5.72
N ALA A 168 5.50 10.94 -6.11
CA ALA A 168 4.35 11.82 -5.91
C ALA A 168 4.10 12.09 -4.42
N PHE A 169 4.15 11.07 -3.56
CA PHE A 169 4.07 11.25 -2.11
C PHE A 169 5.26 12.04 -1.54
N ALA A 170 6.47 11.81 -2.06
CA ALA A 170 7.64 12.56 -1.63
C ALA A 170 7.50 14.06 -1.95
N LEU A 171 6.96 14.43 -3.11
CA LEU A 171 6.68 15.82 -3.48
C LEU A 171 5.61 16.47 -2.60
N ASP A 172 4.71 15.69 -2.00
CA ASP A 172 3.73 16.20 -1.05
C ASP A 172 4.35 16.36 0.35
N PHE A 173 5.00 15.34 0.88
CA PHE A 173 5.45 15.31 2.29
C PHE A 173 6.79 16.04 2.52
N VAL A 174 7.78 15.90 1.62
CA VAL A 174 9.12 16.43 1.84
C VAL A 174 9.12 17.97 1.88
N PRO A 175 8.59 18.69 0.86
CA PRO A 175 8.53 20.15 0.91
C PRO A 175 7.68 20.68 2.07
N ALA A 176 6.59 19.96 2.43
CA ALA A 176 5.74 20.33 3.56
C ALA A 176 6.50 20.24 4.89
N THR A 177 7.40 19.25 5.05
CA THR A 177 8.26 19.12 6.21
C THR A 177 9.19 20.32 6.34
N PHE A 178 9.87 20.72 5.26
CA PHE A 178 10.80 21.85 5.31
C PHE A 178 10.09 23.19 5.54
N ARG A 179 8.91 23.40 4.95
CA ARG A 179 8.09 24.59 5.22
C ARG A 179 7.56 24.61 6.66
N GLY A 180 7.38 23.44 7.27
CA GLY A 180 6.91 23.30 8.64
C GLY A 180 7.98 23.46 9.72
N ILE A 181 9.28 23.60 9.39
CA ILE A 181 10.37 23.71 10.38
C ILE A 181 10.14 24.90 11.34
N ALA A 182 9.61 26.02 10.84
CA ALA A 182 9.29 27.19 11.67
C ALA A 182 8.12 26.95 12.66
N HIS A 183 7.33 25.89 12.46
CA HIS A 183 6.18 25.53 13.28
C HIS A 183 6.27 24.06 13.69
N TYR A 184 6.77 23.78 14.88
CA TYR A 184 7.04 22.43 15.38
C TYR A 184 5.86 21.45 15.19
N GLY A 185 4.63 21.91 15.46
CA GLY A 185 3.43 21.06 15.28
C GLY A 185 3.15 20.65 13.83
N VAL A 186 3.50 21.50 12.86
CA VAL A 186 3.38 21.18 11.42
C VAL A 186 4.51 20.25 11.01
N TRP A 187 5.75 20.53 11.45
CA TRP A 187 6.90 19.66 11.17
C TRP A 187 6.66 18.23 11.64
N LEU A 188 6.21 18.03 12.88
CA LEU A 188 5.95 16.70 13.46
C LEU A 188 4.90 15.90 12.66
N GLN A 189 3.96 16.58 12.00
CA GLN A 189 2.94 15.94 11.19
C GLN A 189 3.45 15.40 9.86
N TYR A 190 4.54 15.94 9.30
CA TYR A 190 5.03 15.56 7.97
C TYR A 190 6.37 14.82 8.00
N ALA A 191 7.23 15.10 8.98
CA ALA A 191 8.56 14.52 9.07
C ALA A 191 8.59 12.97 9.07
N PRO A 192 7.71 12.26 9.80
CA PRO A 192 7.70 10.79 9.74
C PRO A 192 7.43 10.28 8.33
N PHE A 193 6.48 10.87 7.62
CA PHE A 193 6.11 10.46 6.25
C PHE A 193 7.20 10.81 5.24
N ALA A 194 7.85 11.96 5.38
CA ALA A 194 9.00 12.34 4.58
C ALA A 194 10.18 11.37 4.80
N ALA A 195 10.47 11.01 6.05
CA ALA A 195 11.48 10.01 6.38
C ALA A 195 11.16 8.64 5.77
N MET A 196 9.89 8.23 5.82
CA MET A 196 9.43 6.98 5.19
C MET A 196 9.56 7.01 3.65
N CYS A 197 9.34 8.16 2.99
CA CYS A 197 9.56 8.31 1.56
C CYS A 197 11.03 8.09 1.17
N ILE A 198 11.96 8.53 2.01
CA ILE A 198 13.40 8.35 1.80
C ILE A 198 13.82 6.90 2.17
N ALA A 199 13.32 6.39 3.28
CA ALA A 199 13.66 5.04 3.75
C ALA A 199 13.21 3.93 2.79
N ALA A 200 12.05 4.08 2.15
CA ALA A 200 11.50 3.05 1.27
C ALA A 200 12.44 2.65 0.12
N PRO A 201 12.94 3.57 -0.73
CA PRO A 201 13.86 3.22 -1.81
C PRO A 201 15.22 2.74 -1.27
N LEU A 202 15.70 3.28 -0.14
CA LEU A 202 16.94 2.81 0.49
C LEU A 202 16.83 1.36 0.95
N LEU A 203 15.70 0.96 1.55
CA LEU A 203 15.45 -0.44 1.91
C LEU A 203 15.46 -1.35 0.69
N VAL A 204 14.81 -0.95 -0.40
CA VAL A 204 14.78 -1.73 -1.65
C VAL A 204 16.17 -1.84 -2.27
N LEU A 205 16.94 -0.76 -2.28
CA LEU A 205 18.33 -0.77 -2.77
C LEU A 205 19.23 -1.66 -1.91
N ALA A 206 19.16 -1.54 -0.58
CA ALA A 206 19.92 -2.37 0.35
C ALA A 206 19.58 -3.86 0.20
N ALA A 207 18.29 -4.20 0.09
CA ALA A 207 17.86 -5.58 -0.15
C ALA A 207 18.36 -6.12 -1.49
N THR A 208 18.34 -5.29 -2.53
CA THR A 208 18.85 -5.66 -3.86
C THR A 208 20.37 -5.84 -3.87
N ALA A 209 21.10 -4.96 -3.20
CA ALA A 209 22.55 -5.08 -3.05
C ALA A 209 22.93 -6.37 -2.30
N ARG A 210 22.24 -6.67 -1.20
CA ARG A 210 22.47 -7.89 -0.43
C ARG A 210 22.26 -9.16 -1.26
N ARG A 211 21.21 -9.22 -2.11
CA ARG A 211 21.00 -10.37 -3.02
C ARG A 211 22.12 -10.56 -4.00
N ARG A 212 22.74 -9.50 -4.46
CA ARG A 212 23.87 -9.57 -5.40
C ARG A 212 25.16 -10.06 -4.73
N LEU A 213 25.37 -9.66 -3.47
CA LEU A 213 26.56 -10.02 -2.70
C LEU A 213 26.49 -11.44 -2.13
N GLU A 214 25.29 -11.93 -1.79
CA GLU A 214 25.05 -13.23 -1.19
C GLU A 214 24.03 -14.05 -2.02
N PRO A 215 24.39 -14.58 -3.20
CA PRO A 215 23.47 -15.29 -4.10
C PRO A 215 22.80 -16.52 -3.48
N GLY A 216 23.41 -17.11 -2.44
CA GLY A 216 22.89 -18.29 -1.71
C GLY A 216 22.05 -17.97 -0.48
N TYR A 217 22.00 -16.71 -0.06
CA TYR A 217 21.38 -16.29 1.21
C TYR A 217 19.89 -16.67 1.33
N ASP A 218 19.14 -16.50 0.25
CA ASP A 218 17.71 -16.82 0.23
C ASP A 218 17.44 -18.32 0.42
N ARG A 219 18.33 -19.19 -0.08
CA ARG A 219 18.23 -20.66 0.10
C ARG A 219 18.48 -21.06 1.55
N ILE A 220 19.46 -20.45 2.20
CA ILE A 220 19.85 -20.77 3.58
C ILE A 220 18.75 -20.32 4.55
N ARG A 221 18.19 -19.14 4.35
CA ARG A 221 17.27 -18.51 5.31
C ARG A 221 15.80 -18.90 5.12
N PHE A 222 15.38 -19.25 3.91
CA PHE A 222 13.98 -19.53 3.57
C PHE A 222 13.72 -21.00 3.17
N GLY A 223 14.77 -21.84 3.13
CA GLY A 223 14.68 -23.21 2.65
C GLY A 223 14.53 -23.29 1.11
N PRO A 224 14.60 -24.49 0.55
CA PRO A 224 14.38 -24.70 -0.87
C PRO A 224 12.97 -24.25 -1.25
N VAL A 225 12.85 -23.39 -2.26
CA VAL A 225 11.56 -23.07 -2.85
C VAL A 225 10.96 -24.36 -3.40
N PRO A 226 9.77 -24.80 -2.94
CA PRO A 226 9.14 -25.98 -3.53
C PRO A 226 9.05 -25.75 -5.04
N GLN A 227 9.71 -26.62 -5.81
CA GLN A 227 9.51 -26.64 -7.25
C GLN A 227 8.04 -27.07 -7.44
N LEU A 228 7.15 -26.13 -7.68
CA LEU A 228 5.83 -26.43 -8.18
C LEU A 228 6.06 -27.16 -9.52
N MET A 229 5.82 -28.47 -9.50
CA MET A 229 5.85 -29.33 -10.67
C MET A 229 5.09 -28.66 -11.81
N LYS A 230 5.73 -28.74 -12.96
CA LYS A 230 5.24 -28.26 -14.24
C LYS A 230 3.90 -28.88 -14.62
#